data_035c30ccf63abcfca2d7a5190f6d6e3c
#
_entry.id   035c30ccf63abcfca2d7a5190f6d6e3c
#
_cell.length_a   1.000
_cell.length_b   1.000
_cell.length_c   1.000
_cell.angle_alpha   90.00
_cell.angle_beta   90.00
_cell.angle_gamma   90.00
#
_symmetry.space_group_name_H-M   'P 1'
#
loop_
_entity.id
_entity.type
_entity.pdbx_description
1 polymer ?
#
loop_
_entity_poly.entity_id
_entity_poly.type
_entity_poly.pdbx_seq_one_letter_code
_entity_poly.pdbx_strand_id
1 'polypeptide(L)'
;LSFVTTNYDLTFETAMESYPKEWNDIDINDVNFGFSIQFGRPIYDPSQDFNWSSTTIEYLKIHGSVDWHRDARGKCSRSMSNTIPDDPDQMAILYPGFKGVPELEPFTSMHGRLSTRLAEADLIIIIGFAFRDTYINSIFENTLRIRKNLDMLYFNPVKIDKFPKNSMVPYLINNYSNFKHIERGIGISEK
;
A
#
# COMPACT_ATOMS: atom_id res chain seq x y z
N LEU A 1 2.48 8.89 -9.73
CA LEU A 1 1.66 8.72 -8.54
C LEU A 1 1.78 7.28 -8.03
N SER A 2 1.94 7.10 -6.70
CA SER A 2 1.94 5.77 -6.10
C SER A 2 0.84 5.68 -5.05
N PHE A 3 0.02 4.63 -5.13
CA PHE A 3 -0.89 4.23 -4.09
C PHE A 3 -0.29 3.05 -3.33
N VAL A 4 -0.27 3.13 -2.02
CA VAL A 4 0.20 2.04 -1.15
C VAL A 4 -0.89 1.68 -0.17
N THR A 5 -1.18 0.40 -0.04
CA THR A 5 -2.17 -0.09 0.92
C THR A 5 -1.66 -1.27 1.74
N THR A 6 -2.10 -1.33 2.98
CA THR A 6 -1.96 -2.50 3.85
C THR A 6 -3.20 -3.41 3.79
N ASN A 7 -4.25 -2.98 3.08
CA ASN A 7 -5.46 -3.78 2.90
C ASN A 7 -5.24 -4.83 1.83
N TYR A 8 -5.74 -6.03 2.07
CA TYR A 8 -5.67 -7.16 1.14
C TYR A 8 -6.99 -7.42 0.42
N ASP A 9 -8.03 -6.61 0.67
CA ASP A 9 -9.30 -6.64 -0.06
C ASP A 9 -9.16 -6.12 -1.51
N LEU A 10 -10.21 -6.27 -2.31
CA LEU A 10 -10.25 -5.85 -3.71
C LEU A 10 -11.07 -4.57 -3.92
N THR A 11 -11.22 -3.74 -2.89
CA THR A 11 -12.06 -2.54 -2.94
C THR A 11 -11.58 -1.56 -4.01
N PHE A 12 -10.28 -1.34 -4.13
CA PHE A 12 -9.72 -0.45 -5.13
C PHE A 12 -9.94 -1.00 -6.54
N GLU A 13 -9.62 -2.27 -6.77
CA GLU A 13 -9.78 -2.94 -8.05
C GLU A 13 -11.26 -2.91 -8.50
N THR A 14 -12.17 -3.25 -7.60
CA THR A 14 -13.61 -3.22 -7.87
C THR A 14 -14.11 -1.80 -8.15
N ALA A 15 -13.61 -0.81 -7.43
CA ALA A 15 -13.97 0.58 -7.67
C ALA A 15 -13.51 1.02 -9.08
N MET A 16 -12.28 0.72 -9.46
CA MET A 16 -11.75 1.06 -10.78
C MET A 16 -12.51 0.40 -11.92
N GLU A 17 -12.99 -0.85 -11.73
CA GLU A 17 -13.79 -1.57 -12.73
C GLU A 17 -15.24 -1.05 -12.80
N SER A 18 -15.78 -0.56 -11.68
CA SER A 18 -17.21 -0.20 -11.55
C SER A 18 -17.51 1.27 -11.86
N TYR A 19 -16.52 2.16 -11.76
CA TYR A 19 -16.73 3.57 -12.03
C TYR A 19 -16.83 3.83 -13.55
N PRO A 20 -17.85 4.58 -14.00
CA PRO A 20 -17.98 4.97 -15.40
C PRO A 20 -16.73 5.72 -15.86
N LYS A 21 -16.24 5.42 -17.07
CA LYS A 21 -15.09 6.11 -17.68
C LYS A 21 -15.24 7.64 -17.76
N GLU A 22 -16.46 8.12 -17.74
CA GLU A 22 -16.80 9.55 -17.74
C GLU A 22 -16.38 10.29 -16.45
N TRP A 23 -16.14 9.55 -15.37
CA TRP A 23 -15.73 10.08 -14.06
C TRP A 23 -14.28 9.77 -13.72
N ASN A 24 -13.62 9.02 -14.58
CA ASN A 24 -12.31 8.49 -14.28
C ASN A 24 -11.41 8.60 -15.51
N ASP A 25 -10.56 9.60 -15.53
CA ASP A 25 -9.50 9.74 -16.55
C ASP A 25 -8.42 8.64 -16.41
N ILE A 26 -8.58 7.72 -15.43
CA ILE A 26 -7.64 6.64 -15.13
C ILE A 26 -8.28 5.32 -15.54
N ASP A 27 -7.68 4.62 -16.51
CA ASP A 27 -8.02 3.23 -16.84
C ASP A 27 -7.31 2.28 -15.89
N ILE A 28 -7.94 1.15 -15.53
CA ILE A 28 -7.31 0.08 -14.75
C ILE A 28 -6.02 -0.43 -15.43
N ASN A 29 -5.94 -0.33 -16.76
CA ASN A 29 -4.76 -0.66 -17.54
C ASN A 29 -3.59 0.32 -17.33
N ASP A 30 -3.85 1.52 -16.79
CA ASP A 30 -2.82 2.49 -16.43
C ASP A 30 -2.26 2.21 -15.02
N VAL A 31 -2.83 1.23 -14.29
CA VAL A 31 -2.41 0.85 -12.94
C VAL A 31 -1.45 -0.33 -13.00
N ASN A 32 -0.26 -0.14 -12.48
CA ASN A 32 0.75 -1.19 -12.38
C ASN A 32 0.73 -1.84 -10.99
N PHE A 33 0.33 -3.10 -10.94
CA PHE A 33 0.27 -3.92 -9.72
C PHE A 33 1.56 -4.73 -9.47
N GLY A 34 2.57 -4.63 -10.32
CA GLY A 34 3.81 -5.39 -10.22
C GLY A 34 3.73 -6.80 -10.83
N PHE A 35 2.72 -7.09 -11.65
CA PHE A 35 2.55 -8.38 -12.31
C PHE A 35 2.74 -8.25 -13.82
N SER A 36 3.46 -9.19 -14.42
CA SER A 36 3.58 -9.36 -15.87
C SER A 36 2.87 -10.61 -16.35
N ILE A 37 2.36 -10.59 -17.58
CA ILE A 37 1.74 -11.77 -18.17
C ILE A 37 2.84 -12.74 -18.64
N GLN A 38 2.95 -13.88 -17.96
CA GLN A 38 3.87 -14.96 -18.31
C GLN A 38 3.05 -16.23 -18.50
N PHE A 39 3.17 -16.87 -19.66
CA PHE A 39 2.40 -18.07 -20.01
C PHE A 39 0.89 -17.94 -19.81
N GLY A 40 0.33 -16.76 -20.13
CA GLY A 40 -1.09 -16.46 -19.98
C GLY A 40 -1.59 -16.24 -18.53
N ARG A 41 -0.67 -16.04 -17.57
CA ARG A 41 -1.01 -15.75 -16.16
C ARG A 41 -0.26 -14.51 -15.68
N PRO A 42 -0.90 -13.66 -14.87
CA PRO A 42 -0.21 -12.55 -14.22
C PRO A 42 0.70 -13.11 -13.11
N ILE A 43 1.99 -12.96 -13.29
CA ILE A 43 3.02 -13.43 -12.35
C ILE A 43 3.78 -12.24 -11.82
N TYR A 44 4.02 -12.20 -10.51
CA TYR A 44 4.84 -11.18 -9.92
C TYR A 44 6.27 -11.26 -10.45
N ASP A 45 6.76 -10.13 -10.91
CA ASP A 45 8.07 -10.01 -11.51
C ASP A 45 8.80 -8.80 -10.90
N PRO A 46 9.73 -9.03 -9.96
CA PRO A 46 10.47 -7.94 -9.32
C PRO A 46 11.39 -7.18 -10.28
N SER A 47 11.73 -7.80 -11.43
CA SER A 47 12.57 -7.17 -12.47
C SER A 47 11.80 -6.28 -13.41
N GLN A 48 10.47 -6.30 -13.35
CA GLN A 48 9.67 -5.31 -14.05
C GLN A 48 10.03 -3.94 -13.48
N ASP A 49 11.00 -3.32 -14.14
CA ASP A 49 11.16 -1.89 -14.03
C ASP A 49 9.80 -1.29 -14.34
N PHE A 50 9.24 -0.66 -13.33
CA PHE A 50 8.08 0.17 -13.51
C PHE A 50 8.56 1.31 -14.39
N ASN A 51 8.67 1.05 -15.69
CA ASN A 51 8.95 2.04 -16.69
C ASN A 51 7.87 3.10 -16.60
N TRP A 52 8.20 4.14 -15.88
CA TRP A 52 7.37 5.29 -15.65
C TRP A 52 7.14 6.00 -16.98
N SER A 53 6.10 5.61 -17.67
CA SER A 53 5.41 6.62 -18.43
C SER A 53 4.81 7.59 -17.41
N SER A 54 4.82 8.87 -17.65
CA SER A 54 4.25 9.91 -16.78
C SER A 54 2.77 9.71 -16.42
N THR A 55 2.13 8.70 -16.98
CA THR A 55 0.72 8.34 -16.87
C THR A 55 0.46 7.08 -16.02
N THR A 56 1.48 6.28 -15.68
CA THR A 56 1.27 5.03 -14.96
C THR A 56 1.13 5.28 -13.46
N ILE A 57 0.11 4.72 -12.85
CA ILE A 57 -0.10 4.69 -11.41
C ILE A 57 0.48 3.39 -10.86
N GLU A 58 1.36 3.50 -9.87
CA GLU A 58 1.83 2.33 -9.13
C GLU A 58 0.87 2.02 -7.99
N TYR A 59 0.43 0.78 -7.87
CA TYR A 59 -0.41 0.32 -6.79
C TYR A 59 0.27 -0.82 -6.03
N LEU A 60 0.72 -0.53 -4.80
CA LEU A 60 1.47 -1.46 -3.96
C LEU A 60 0.58 -2.01 -2.84
N LYS A 61 0.27 -3.29 -2.88
CA LYS A 61 -0.39 -4.03 -1.78
C LYS A 61 0.68 -4.69 -0.91
N ILE A 62 1.27 -3.91 -0.01
CA ILE A 62 2.46 -4.32 0.74
C ILE A 62 2.24 -5.46 1.75
N HIS A 63 0.98 -5.78 2.05
CA HIS A 63 0.59 -6.95 2.84
C HIS A 63 -0.04 -8.05 1.98
N GLY A 64 0.00 -7.94 0.65
CA GLY A 64 -0.59 -8.90 -0.27
C GLY A 64 -2.04 -8.67 -0.58
N SER A 65 -2.68 -9.64 -1.19
CA SER A 65 -4.06 -9.57 -1.65
C SER A 65 -4.76 -10.92 -1.58
N VAL A 66 -6.07 -10.89 -1.37
CA VAL A 66 -6.88 -12.12 -1.32
C VAL A 66 -6.95 -12.84 -2.67
N ASP A 67 -6.65 -12.17 -3.78
CA ASP A 67 -6.57 -12.75 -5.13
C ASP A 67 -5.15 -13.18 -5.54
N TRP A 68 -4.18 -13.08 -4.63
CA TRP A 68 -2.81 -13.53 -4.90
C TRP A 68 -2.58 -14.95 -4.41
N HIS A 69 -1.95 -15.75 -5.27
CA HIS A 69 -1.64 -17.14 -5.00
C HIS A 69 -0.14 -17.36 -4.94
N ARG A 70 0.31 -18.20 -4.02
CA ARG A 70 1.68 -18.68 -3.97
C ARG A 70 1.72 -20.15 -4.29
N ASP A 71 2.54 -20.53 -5.27
CA ASP A 71 2.77 -21.95 -5.58
C ASP A 71 3.78 -22.59 -4.60
N ALA A 72 3.96 -23.90 -4.71
CA ALA A 72 4.89 -24.67 -3.87
C ALA A 72 6.36 -24.24 -4.03
N ARG A 73 6.69 -23.46 -5.07
CA ARG A 73 8.03 -22.91 -5.31
C ARG A 73 8.16 -21.47 -4.79
N GLY A 74 7.13 -20.94 -4.14
CA GLY A 74 7.09 -19.59 -3.62
C GLY A 74 6.78 -18.50 -4.67
N LYS A 75 6.48 -18.88 -5.92
CA LYS A 75 6.16 -17.94 -6.98
C LYS A 75 4.77 -17.36 -6.77
N CYS A 76 4.66 -16.04 -6.76
CA CYS A 76 3.39 -15.35 -6.59
C CYS A 76 2.73 -15.06 -7.93
N SER A 77 1.45 -15.36 -8.04
CA SER A 77 0.60 -15.02 -9.19
C SER A 77 -0.68 -14.36 -8.73
N ARG A 78 -1.31 -13.57 -9.61
CA ARG A 78 -2.61 -12.96 -9.37
C ARG A 78 -3.69 -13.71 -10.13
N SER A 79 -4.88 -13.80 -9.57
CA SER A 79 -6.05 -14.31 -10.29
C SER A 79 -6.49 -13.33 -11.39
N MET A 80 -6.82 -13.84 -12.57
CA MET A 80 -7.34 -13.00 -13.67
C MET A 80 -8.82 -12.62 -13.50
N SER A 81 -9.54 -13.33 -12.64
CA SER A 81 -10.99 -13.18 -12.43
C SER A 81 -11.35 -12.65 -11.04
N ASN A 82 -10.40 -12.04 -10.33
CA ASN A 82 -10.56 -11.61 -8.95
C ASN A 82 -11.11 -12.74 -8.02
N THR A 83 -10.84 -14.00 -8.36
CA THR A 83 -11.27 -15.15 -7.55
C THR A 83 -10.35 -15.35 -6.38
N ILE A 84 -10.94 -15.56 -5.22
CA ILE A 84 -10.21 -15.89 -3.98
C ILE A 84 -9.88 -17.39 -4.00
N PRO A 85 -8.66 -17.82 -3.61
CA PRO A 85 -8.31 -19.22 -3.46
C PRO A 85 -9.22 -19.95 -2.46
N ASP A 86 -9.60 -21.17 -2.76
CA ASP A 86 -10.34 -22.01 -1.82
C ASP A 86 -9.49 -22.43 -0.61
N ASP A 87 -8.17 -22.51 -0.79
CA ASP A 87 -7.21 -22.84 0.25
C ASP A 87 -6.50 -21.57 0.75
N PRO A 88 -6.76 -21.16 2.01
CA PRO A 88 -6.13 -19.98 2.60
C PRO A 88 -4.58 -20.07 2.67
N ASP A 89 -4.01 -21.26 2.75
CA ASP A 89 -2.55 -21.45 2.82
C ASP A 89 -1.86 -21.11 1.50
N GLN A 90 -2.60 -21.06 0.40
CA GLN A 90 -2.10 -20.63 -0.90
C GLN A 90 -2.18 -19.11 -1.10
N MET A 91 -2.84 -18.38 -0.21
CA MET A 91 -2.92 -16.92 -0.33
C MET A 91 -1.56 -16.28 -0.03
N ALA A 92 -1.15 -15.34 -0.88
CA ALA A 92 0.03 -14.52 -0.62
C ALA A 92 -0.36 -13.29 0.21
N ILE A 93 -0.50 -13.48 1.52
CA ILE A 93 -0.88 -12.45 2.50
C ILE A 93 0.11 -12.44 3.66
N LEU A 94 0.50 -11.24 4.12
CA LEU A 94 1.16 -11.04 5.41
C LEU A 94 0.09 -10.82 6.47
N TYR A 95 -0.10 -11.81 7.35
CA TYR A 95 -1.08 -11.71 8.43
C TYR A 95 -0.72 -10.65 9.46
N PRO A 96 -1.71 -9.99 10.08
CA PRO A 96 -1.49 -9.05 11.18
C PRO A 96 -0.70 -9.72 12.31
N GLY A 97 0.34 -9.04 12.80
CA GLY A 97 1.21 -9.56 13.86
C GLY A 97 2.55 -10.12 13.38
N PHE A 98 2.79 -10.16 12.07
CA PHE A 98 4.13 -10.42 11.55
C PHE A 98 5.10 -9.35 12.08
N LYS A 99 6.17 -9.82 12.72
CA LYS A 99 7.19 -8.95 13.33
C LYS A 99 8.53 -9.22 12.65
N GLY A 100 8.81 -8.49 11.59
CA GLY A 100 10.09 -8.63 10.92
C GLY A 100 10.10 -8.03 9.53
N VAL A 101 11.26 -8.16 8.88
CA VAL A 101 11.41 -7.83 7.46
C VAL A 101 10.79 -8.96 6.67
N PRO A 102 9.91 -8.70 5.71
CA PRO A 102 9.41 -9.75 4.84
C PRO A 102 10.56 -10.36 4.02
N GLU A 103 10.70 -11.68 4.06
CA GLU A 103 11.80 -12.38 3.39
C GLU A 103 11.37 -13.00 2.05
N LEU A 104 10.08 -12.98 1.76
CA LEU A 104 9.50 -13.61 0.57
C LEU A 104 8.95 -12.59 -0.41
N GLU A 105 9.12 -12.87 -1.71
CA GLU A 105 8.46 -12.11 -2.76
C GLU A 105 6.92 -12.38 -2.77
N PRO A 106 6.10 -11.38 -3.08
CA PRO A 106 6.41 -10.02 -3.54
C PRO A 106 6.71 -9.00 -2.42
N PHE A 107 6.63 -9.41 -1.16
CA PHE A 107 6.66 -8.50 -0.01
C PHE A 107 8.00 -7.77 0.14
N THR A 108 9.10 -8.48 -0.03
CA THR A 108 10.46 -7.89 0.05
C THR A 108 10.60 -6.72 -0.91
N SER A 109 10.29 -6.94 -2.19
CA SER A 109 10.38 -5.91 -3.21
C SER A 109 9.39 -4.78 -3.00
N MET A 110 8.14 -5.06 -2.58
CA MET A 110 7.13 -4.04 -2.34
C MET A 110 7.45 -3.13 -1.17
N HIS A 111 8.03 -3.66 -0.09
CA HIS A 111 8.49 -2.85 1.04
C HIS A 111 9.73 -2.01 0.66
N GLY A 112 10.63 -2.56 -0.14
CA GLY A 112 11.74 -1.80 -0.72
C GLY A 112 11.24 -0.64 -1.58
N ARG A 113 10.22 -0.87 -2.41
CA ARG A 113 9.58 0.19 -3.20
C ARG A 113 8.90 1.24 -2.34
N LEU A 114 8.17 0.84 -1.29
CA LEU A 114 7.60 1.79 -0.34
C LEU A 114 8.70 2.74 0.18
N SER A 115 9.83 2.19 0.62
CA SER A 115 10.96 2.99 1.11
C SER A 115 11.46 3.99 0.06
N THR A 116 11.62 3.53 -1.19
CA THR A 116 12.05 4.37 -2.32
C THR A 116 11.03 5.48 -2.61
N ARG A 117 9.74 5.14 -2.69
CA ARG A 117 8.68 6.13 -2.97
C ARG A 117 8.54 7.18 -1.88
N LEU A 118 8.65 6.78 -0.62
CA LEU A 118 8.67 7.75 0.48
C LEU A 118 9.89 8.67 0.41
N ALA A 119 11.04 8.15 -0.03
CA ALA A 119 12.25 8.97 -0.20
C ALA A 119 12.15 9.95 -1.39
N GLU A 120 11.41 9.64 -2.43
CA GLU A 120 11.25 10.46 -3.65
C GLU A 120 10.04 11.40 -3.62
N ALA A 121 9.06 11.15 -2.75
CA ALA A 121 7.81 11.88 -2.73
C ALA A 121 7.97 13.38 -2.43
N ASP A 122 7.15 14.21 -3.06
CA ASP A 122 7.00 15.65 -2.73
C ASP A 122 5.95 15.86 -1.65
N LEU A 123 4.95 14.99 -1.58
CA LEU A 123 3.88 14.99 -0.58
C LEU A 123 3.45 13.55 -0.29
N ILE A 124 3.22 13.24 0.98
CA ILE A 124 2.66 11.97 1.42
C ILE A 124 1.31 12.22 2.09
N ILE A 125 0.29 11.51 1.62
CA ILE A 125 -1.04 11.52 2.22
C ILE A 125 -1.30 10.13 2.80
N ILE A 126 -1.58 10.07 4.10
CA ILE A 126 -1.83 8.83 4.84
C ILE A 126 -3.27 8.84 5.33
N ILE A 127 -4.03 7.79 5.02
CA ILE A 127 -5.45 7.69 5.34
C ILE A 127 -5.70 6.41 6.14
N GLY A 128 -6.21 6.55 7.37
CA GLY A 128 -6.71 5.44 8.18
C GLY A 128 -5.66 4.43 8.65
N PHE A 129 -4.38 4.63 8.38
CA PHE A 129 -3.32 3.73 8.81
C PHE A 129 -3.08 3.85 10.33
N ALA A 130 -3.07 2.74 11.03
CA ALA A 130 -3.04 2.74 12.50
C ALA A 130 -1.63 2.84 13.11
N PHE A 131 -0.58 2.79 12.32
CA PHE A 131 0.84 2.80 12.77
C PHE A 131 1.14 1.76 13.86
N ARG A 132 0.67 0.52 13.65
CA ARG A 132 0.94 -0.62 14.55
C ARG A 132 1.97 -1.60 14.00
N ASP A 133 2.28 -1.50 12.71
CA ASP A 133 3.30 -2.29 12.04
C ASP A 133 4.67 -1.66 12.29
N THR A 134 5.50 -2.33 13.08
CA THR A 134 6.81 -1.81 13.51
C THR A 134 7.78 -1.64 12.37
N TYR A 135 7.72 -2.52 11.35
CA TYR A 135 8.61 -2.42 10.20
C TYR A 135 8.22 -1.24 9.30
N ILE A 136 6.95 -1.11 8.96
CA ILE A 136 6.44 0.04 8.19
C ILE A 136 6.68 1.35 8.95
N ASN A 137 6.44 1.36 10.26
CA ASN A 137 6.70 2.52 11.11
C ASN A 137 8.16 2.98 11.02
N SER A 138 9.12 2.04 11.01
CA SER A 138 10.54 2.37 10.89
C SER A 138 10.88 3.02 9.54
N ILE A 139 10.21 2.62 8.46
CA ILE A 139 10.38 3.23 7.13
C ILE A 139 9.88 4.68 7.16
N PHE A 140 8.69 4.93 7.69
CA PHE A 140 8.15 6.29 7.83
C PHE A 140 9.03 7.17 8.71
N GLU A 141 9.45 6.68 9.87
CA GLU A 141 10.32 7.43 10.78
C GLU A 141 11.66 7.79 10.16
N ASN A 142 12.29 6.84 9.47
CA ASN A 142 13.54 7.09 8.75
C ASN A 142 13.35 8.16 7.68
N THR A 143 12.25 8.13 6.93
CA THR A 143 11.93 9.14 5.93
C THR A 143 11.77 10.53 6.56
N LEU A 144 10.97 10.65 7.62
CA LEU A 144 10.76 11.91 8.34
C LEU A 144 12.06 12.48 8.91
N ARG A 145 12.94 11.62 9.41
CA ARG A 145 14.25 12.01 9.95
C ARG A 145 15.18 12.58 8.90
N ILE A 146 15.15 12.02 7.68
CA ILE A 146 16.05 12.41 6.58
C ILE A 146 15.46 13.58 5.78
N ARG A 147 14.16 13.51 5.46
CA ARG A 147 13.44 14.45 4.58
C ARG A 147 12.63 15.47 5.40
N LYS A 148 13.32 16.39 6.08
CA LYS A 148 12.67 17.39 6.97
C LYS A 148 11.70 18.35 6.26
N ASN A 149 11.85 18.51 4.96
CA ASN A 149 11.01 19.39 4.14
C ASN A 149 9.85 18.66 3.45
N LEU A 150 9.72 17.35 3.66
CA LEU A 150 8.63 16.55 3.10
C LEU A 150 7.42 16.64 4.03
N ASP A 151 6.30 17.16 3.54
CA ASP A 151 5.05 17.16 4.28
C ASP A 151 4.37 15.79 4.24
N MET A 152 4.00 15.29 5.43
CA MET A 152 3.15 14.10 5.59
C MET A 152 1.83 14.50 6.23
N LEU A 153 0.72 14.35 5.50
CA LEU A 153 -0.63 14.64 5.95
C LEU A 153 -1.31 13.32 6.39
N TYR A 154 -1.59 13.20 7.67
CA TYR A 154 -2.24 12.03 8.23
C TYR A 154 -3.70 12.31 8.57
N PHE A 155 -4.61 11.72 7.80
CA PHE A 155 -6.06 11.81 7.99
C PHE A 155 -6.55 10.64 8.84
N ASN A 156 -7.03 10.93 10.03
CA ASN A 156 -7.64 9.96 10.92
C ASN A 156 -8.59 10.68 11.89
N PRO A 157 -9.86 10.24 12.04
CA PRO A 157 -10.83 10.89 12.91
C PRO A 157 -10.56 10.72 14.40
N VAL A 158 -9.63 9.84 14.77
CA VAL A 158 -9.27 9.58 16.17
C VAL A 158 -8.48 10.75 16.74
N LYS A 159 -8.91 11.30 17.87
CA LYS A 159 -8.16 12.33 18.60
C LYS A 159 -6.83 11.79 19.13
N ILE A 160 -5.82 12.66 19.23
CA ILE A 160 -4.47 12.27 19.60
C ILE A 160 -4.39 11.51 20.93
N ASP A 161 -5.20 11.91 21.91
CA ASP A 161 -5.27 11.28 23.24
C ASP A 161 -6.02 9.94 23.28
N LYS A 162 -6.67 9.58 22.16
CA LYS A 162 -7.44 8.33 22.00
C LYS A 162 -6.73 7.26 21.20
N PHE A 163 -5.53 7.54 20.68
CA PHE A 163 -4.78 6.50 19.99
C PHE A 163 -4.37 5.38 20.96
N PRO A 164 -4.37 4.11 20.50
CA PRO A 164 -3.87 3.00 21.30
C PRO A 164 -2.43 3.24 21.76
N LYS A 165 -2.08 2.74 22.95
CA LYS A 165 -0.74 2.92 23.54
C LYS A 165 0.41 2.39 22.66
N ASN A 166 0.12 1.42 21.78
CA ASN A 166 1.08 0.85 20.84
C ASN A 166 1.08 1.56 19.47
N SER A 167 0.30 2.62 19.31
CA SER A 167 0.36 3.43 18.09
C SER A 167 1.54 4.38 18.15
N MET A 168 2.26 4.49 17.04
CA MET A 168 3.37 5.42 16.88
C MET A 168 2.90 6.86 16.61
N VAL A 169 1.62 7.08 16.32
CA VAL A 169 1.08 8.39 15.90
C VAL A 169 1.39 9.51 16.90
N PRO A 170 1.13 9.38 18.22
CA PRO A 170 1.46 10.43 19.17
C PRO A 170 2.94 10.78 19.20
N TYR A 171 3.81 9.79 19.05
CA TYR A 171 5.25 10.00 18.95
C TYR A 171 5.62 10.79 17.70
N LEU A 172 5.08 10.43 16.54
CA LEU A 172 5.36 11.12 15.27
C LEU A 172 4.92 12.58 15.32
N ILE A 173 3.71 12.86 15.82
CA ILE A 173 3.19 14.24 15.95
C ILE A 173 4.09 15.10 16.86
N ASN A 174 4.56 14.54 17.96
CA ASN A 174 5.35 15.30 18.95
C ASN A 174 6.81 15.51 18.53
N ASN A 175 7.36 14.69 17.65
CA ASN A 175 8.78 14.72 17.30
C ASN A 175 9.08 15.23 15.89
N TYR A 176 8.06 15.29 15.00
CA TYR A 176 8.26 15.65 13.59
C TYR A 176 7.26 16.72 13.15
N SER A 177 7.71 17.96 13.00
CA SER A 177 6.87 19.09 12.60
C SER A 177 6.26 18.97 11.19
N ASN A 178 6.86 18.14 10.36
CA ASN A 178 6.40 17.82 9.01
C ASN A 178 5.42 16.63 8.95
N PHE A 179 5.07 16.03 10.10
CA PHE A 179 3.99 15.06 10.22
C PHE A 179 2.75 15.76 10.80
N LYS A 180 1.75 16.00 9.96
CA LYS A 180 0.56 16.79 10.31
C LYS A 180 -0.66 15.88 10.44
N HIS A 181 -1.19 15.74 11.65
CA HIS A 181 -2.43 15.01 11.90
C HIS A 181 -3.65 15.90 11.63
N ILE A 182 -4.58 15.39 10.84
CA ILE A 182 -5.84 16.02 10.48
C ILE A 182 -6.96 15.16 11.05
N GLU A 183 -7.63 15.64 12.10
CA GLU A 183 -8.73 14.95 12.78
C GLU A 183 -10.00 14.95 11.92
N ARG A 184 -9.94 14.33 10.75
CA ARG A 184 -11.07 14.15 9.84
C ARG A 184 -11.02 12.78 9.19
N GLY A 185 -12.19 12.15 9.07
CA GLY A 185 -12.37 11.07 8.13
C GLY A 185 -12.42 11.62 6.69
N ILE A 186 -11.88 10.89 5.74
CA ILE A 186 -12.14 11.15 4.32
C ILE A 186 -13.40 10.37 3.99
N GLY A 187 -14.51 11.05 3.82
CA GLY A 187 -15.79 10.49 3.45
C GLY A 187 -16.59 11.47 2.60
N ILE A 188 -17.44 10.95 1.74
CA ILE A 188 -18.43 11.76 1.02
C ILE A 188 -19.41 12.23 2.09
N SER A 189 -19.49 13.55 2.36
CA SER A 189 -20.61 14.09 3.12
C SER A 189 -21.84 13.92 2.24
N GLU A 190 -22.74 13.04 2.63
CA GLU A 190 -24.10 13.08 2.11
C GLU A 190 -24.66 14.49 2.41
N LYS A 191 -24.90 15.25 1.35
CA LYS A 191 -25.68 16.48 1.40
C LYS A 191 -27.11 16.16 1.15
#